data_746d4a7db312c496384b8d43cdbf7050
#
_entry.id   746d4a7db312c496384b8d43cdbf7050
#
_cell.length_a   1.000
_cell.length_b   1.000
_cell.length_c   1.000
_cell.angle_alpha   90.00
_cell.angle_beta   90.00
_cell.angle_gamma   90.00
#
_symmetry.space_group_name_H-M   'P 1'
#
loop_
_entity.id
_entity.type
_entity.pdbx_description
1 polymer ?
#
loop_
_entity_poly.entity_id
_entity_poly.type
_entity_poly.pdbx_seq_one_letter_code
_entity_poly.pdbx_strand_id
1 'polypeptide(L)'
;LDDIIDENLNNHALKEQADNSKNYRNIGLGVMGYSNALFKLGLTYGSKDAIYFTSELFSELFVNALERSLELAKEKGAFPKCKPEKIVDSSIVQNLYHEGLLDEADFDEFRKYGLRNCSLISVAPTGSIGSV
;
A
#
# COMPACT_ATOMS: atom_id res chain seq x y z
N LEU A 1 6.50 -8.76 -3.43
CA LEU A 1 5.71 -9.12 -2.24
C LEU A 1 4.52 -10.02 -2.60
N ASP A 2 3.79 -9.76 -3.69
CA ASP A 2 2.64 -10.60 -4.10
C ASP A 2 3.04 -12.05 -4.38
N ASP A 3 4.16 -12.27 -5.06
CA ASP A 3 4.67 -13.62 -5.36
C ASP A 3 5.04 -14.41 -4.09
N ILE A 4 5.50 -13.74 -3.04
CA ILE A 4 5.76 -14.37 -1.74
C ILE A 4 4.48 -14.95 -1.13
N ILE A 5 3.32 -14.29 -1.35
CA ILE A 5 2.04 -14.85 -0.91
C ILE A 5 1.78 -16.17 -1.65
N ASP A 6 1.96 -16.19 -2.98
CA ASP A 6 1.71 -17.40 -3.80
C ASP A 6 2.61 -18.56 -3.38
N GLU A 7 3.91 -18.29 -3.13
CA GLU A 7 4.86 -19.31 -2.67
C GLU A 7 4.51 -19.87 -1.28
N ASN A 8 3.95 -19.05 -0.40
CA ASN A 8 3.67 -19.42 0.98
C ASN A 8 2.26 -19.95 1.24
N LEU A 9 1.35 -19.93 0.27
CA LEU A 9 -0.04 -20.38 0.48
C LEU A 9 -0.15 -21.81 1.06
N ASN A 10 0.75 -22.70 0.68
CA ASN A 10 0.79 -24.08 1.15
C ASN A 10 1.67 -24.29 2.40
N ASN A 11 2.34 -23.26 2.87
CA ASN A 11 3.30 -23.33 3.97
C ASN A 11 2.75 -22.76 5.28
N HIS A 12 1.50 -22.31 5.31
CA HIS A 12 0.86 -21.82 6.53
C HIS A 12 0.61 -22.95 7.52
N ALA A 13 0.94 -22.73 8.79
CA ALA A 13 0.73 -23.71 9.85
C ALA A 13 -0.77 -23.96 10.14
N LEU A 14 -1.62 -22.97 9.91
CA LEU A 14 -3.06 -23.03 10.12
C LEU A 14 -3.80 -22.80 8.81
N LYS A 15 -4.82 -23.59 8.55
CA LYS A 15 -5.66 -23.46 7.36
C LYS A 15 -6.34 -22.09 7.27
N GLU A 16 -6.81 -21.56 8.39
CA GLU A 16 -7.45 -20.25 8.46
C GLU A 16 -6.50 -19.12 8.04
N GLN A 17 -5.20 -19.24 8.34
CA GLN A 17 -4.18 -18.31 7.88
C GLN A 17 -3.97 -18.39 6.37
N ALA A 18 -3.89 -19.60 5.83
CA ALA A 18 -3.80 -19.83 4.39
C ALA A 18 -5.02 -19.25 3.65
N ASP A 19 -6.23 -19.55 4.13
CA ASP A 19 -7.48 -19.05 3.57
C ASP A 19 -7.56 -17.52 3.63
N ASN A 20 -7.14 -16.91 4.73
CA ASN A 20 -7.10 -15.46 4.89
C ASN A 20 -6.07 -14.82 3.95
N SER A 21 -4.87 -15.37 3.90
CA SER A 21 -3.81 -14.92 2.99
C SER A 21 -4.24 -14.98 1.53
N LYS A 22 -4.86 -16.08 1.11
CA LYS A 22 -5.41 -16.24 -0.23
C LYS A 22 -6.53 -15.25 -0.54
N ASN A 23 -7.46 -15.05 0.40
CA ASN A 23 -8.69 -14.28 0.18
C ASN A 23 -8.45 -12.77 0.15
N TYR A 24 -7.47 -12.25 0.91
CA TYR A 24 -7.22 -10.82 1.05
C TYR A 24 -5.88 -10.37 0.49
N ARG A 25 -4.91 -11.25 0.35
CA ARG A 25 -3.58 -10.96 -0.21
C ARG A 25 -2.96 -9.70 0.39
N ASN A 26 -2.98 -9.60 1.72
CA ASN A 26 -2.43 -8.45 2.43
C ASN A 26 -0.91 -8.40 2.27
N ILE A 27 -0.40 -7.24 1.86
CA ILE A 27 1.02 -6.91 1.88
C ILE A 27 1.23 -5.65 2.72
N GLY A 28 2.47 -5.38 3.07
CA GLY A 28 2.85 -4.19 3.83
C GLY A 28 4.19 -3.67 3.33
N LEU A 29 4.16 -2.73 2.38
CA LEU A 29 5.35 -1.99 1.98
C LEU A 29 5.55 -0.83 2.97
N GLY A 30 6.75 -0.68 3.48
CA GLY A 30 7.09 0.39 4.41
C GLY A 30 8.49 0.93 4.17
N VAL A 31 8.80 2.02 4.84
CA VAL A 31 10.10 2.69 4.72
C VAL A 31 10.89 2.56 6.02
N MET A 32 12.21 2.50 5.88
CA MET A 32 13.16 2.55 6.98
C MET A 32 14.11 3.73 6.78
N GLY A 33 14.71 4.22 7.87
CA GLY A 33 15.68 5.31 7.82
C GLY A 33 15.08 6.69 7.57
N TYR A 34 13.78 6.88 7.78
CA TYR A 34 13.09 8.15 7.58
C TYR A 34 13.74 9.32 8.35
N SER A 35 14.05 9.14 9.64
CA SER A 35 14.75 10.17 10.44
C SER A 35 16.12 10.52 9.88
N ASN A 36 16.86 9.52 9.38
CA ASN A 36 18.16 9.73 8.75
C ASN A 36 18.03 10.51 7.42
N ALA A 37 16.95 10.26 6.67
CA ALA A 37 16.65 11.01 5.46
C ALA A 37 16.39 12.47 5.78
N LEU A 38 15.52 12.78 6.76
CA LEU A 38 15.26 14.14 7.22
C LEU A 38 16.54 14.85 7.65
N PHE A 39 17.37 14.18 8.44
CA PHE A 39 18.65 14.75 8.89
C PHE A 39 19.56 15.12 7.70
N LYS A 40 19.70 14.22 6.73
CA LYS A 40 20.52 14.47 5.52
C LYS A 40 19.95 15.59 4.65
N LEU A 41 18.64 15.78 4.64
CA LEU A 41 17.96 16.86 3.94
C LEU A 41 17.97 18.19 4.72
N GLY A 42 18.49 18.20 5.95
CA GLY A 42 18.47 19.38 6.81
C GLY A 42 17.08 19.74 7.35
N LEU A 43 16.15 18.78 7.35
CA LEU A 43 14.78 18.95 7.83
C LEU A 43 14.68 18.57 9.30
N THR A 44 14.18 19.48 10.13
CA THR A 44 13.94 19.18 11.55
C THR A 44 12.70 18.30 11.69
N TYR A 45 12.84 17.17 12.40
CA TYR A 45 11.74 16.25 12.67
C TYR A 45 10.54 16.99 13.30
N GLY A 46 9.35 16.80 12.74
CA GLY A 46 8.12 17.45 13.18
C GLY A 46 7.96 18.91 12.74
N SER A 47 8.91 19.48 11.98
CA SER A 47 8.74 20.80 11.35
C SER A 47 7.69 20.73 10.22
N LYS A 48 7.17 21.90 9.84
CA LYS A 48 6.22 22.00 8.71
C LYS A 48 6.81 21.44 7.42
N ASP A 49 8.08 21.72 7.14
CA ASP A 49 8.77 21.26 5.94
C ASP A 49 8.97 19.74 5.96
N ALA A 50 9.27 19.15 7.14
CA ALA A 50 9.34 17.71 7.30
C ALA A 50 7.97 17.05 7.12
N ILE A 51 6.89 17.66 7.62
CA ILE A 51 5.51 17.15 7.43
C ILE A 51 5.13 17.20 5.94
N TYR A 52 5.44 18.31 5.26
CA TYR A 52 5.17 18.45 3.83
C TYR A 52 5.93 17.38 3.02
N PHE A 53 7.24 17.26 3.23
CA PHE A 53 8.07 16.21 2.60
C PHE A 53 7.51 14.81 2.85
N THR A 54 7.05 14.53 4.07
CA THR A 54 6.47 13.24 4.43
C THR A 54 5.18 12.98 3.67
N SER A 55 4.31 13.98 3.57
CA SER A 55 3.07 13.88 2.81
C SER A 55 3.34 13.53 1.35
N GLU A 56 4.23 14.25 0.69
CA GLU A 56 4.61 13.97 -0.70
C GLU A 56 5.20 12.56 -0.86
N LEU A 57 6.16 12.19 -0.01
CA LEU A 57 6.80 10.87 -0.07
C LEU A 57 5.80 9.72 0.06
N PHE A 58 4.87 9.81 1.02
CA PHE A 58 3.91 8.74 1.26
C PHE A 58 2.76 8.75 0.26
N SER A 59 2.35 9.90 -0.28
CA SER A 59 1.39 9.98 -1.38
C SER A 59 1.94 9.30 -2.63
N GLU A 60 3.17 9.63 -3.03
CA GLU A 60 3.87 8.97 -4.14
C GLU A 60 4.01 7.46 -3.93
N LEU A 61 4.46 7.05 -2.75
CA LEU A 61 4.61 5.63 -2.43
C LEU A 61 3.27 4.89 -2.55
N PHE A 62 2.18 5.51 -2.10
CA PHE A 62 0.87 4.89 -2.10
C PHE A 62 0.27 4.83 -3.50
N VAL A 63 0.37 5.90 -4.30
CA VAL A 63 -0.08 5.93 -5.70
C VAL A 63 0.62 4.83 -6.50
N ASN A 64 1.95 4.78 -6.46
CA ASN A 64 2.71 3.74 -7.17
C ASN A 64 2.36 2.31 -6.70
N ALA A 65 2.07 2.13 -5.41
CA ALA A 65 1.64 0.83 -4.88
C ALA A 65 0.23 0.45 -5.36
N LEU A 66 -0.69 1.43 -5.45
CA LEU A 66 -2.04 1.24 -6.03
C LEU A 66 -1.95 0.85 -7.51
N GLU A 67 -1.20 1.61 -8.31
CA GLU A 67 -1.01 1.35 -9.73
C GLU A 67 -0.44 -0.05 -9.95
N ARG A 68 0.63 -0.42 -9.21
CA ARG A 68 1.20 -1.76 -9.35
C ARG A 68 0.24 -2.86 -8.93
N SER A 69 -0.56 -2.67 -7.89
CA SER A 69 -1.58 -3.63 -7.47
C SER A 69 -2.72 -3.75 -8.50
N LEU A 70 -3.08 -2.65 -9.18
CA LEU A 70 -4.03 -2.63 -10.30
C LEU A 70 -3.47 -3.39 -11.50
N GLU A 71 -2.22 -3.15 -11.91
CA GLU A 71 -1.56 -3.90 -12.98
C GLU A 71 -1.56 -5.40 -12.68
N LEU A 72 -1.18 -5.80 -11.48
CA LEU A 72 -1.21 -7.19 -11.06
C LEU A 72 -2.63 -7.76 -11.05
N ALA A 73 -3.65 -6.96 -10.73
CA ALA A 73 -5.04 -7.38 -10.84
C ALA A 73 -5.47 -7.60 -12.31
N LYS A 74 -4.98 -6.78 -13.24
CA LYS A 74 -5.19 -6.98 -14.69
C LYS A 74 -4.51 -8.26 -15.19
N GLU A 75 -3.31 -8.59 -14.68
CA GLU A 75 -2.53 -9.77 -15.08
C GLU A 75 -3.02 -11.06 -14.44
N LYS A 76 -3.28 -11.05 -13.13
CA LYS A 76 -3.49 -12.24 -12.28
C LYS A 76 -4.88 -12.30 -11.64
N GLY A 77 -5.72 -11.30 -11.86
CA GLY A 77 -7.03 -11.14 -11.19
C GLY A 77 -6.93 -10.43 -9.83
N ALA A 78 -8.03 -9.80 -9.42
CA ALA A 78 -8.14 -9.16 -8.11
C ALA A 78 -8.08 -10.18 -6.96
N PHE A 79 -7.83 -9.71 -5.73
CA PHE A 79 -7.95 -10.59 -4.57
C PHE A 79 -9.39 -11.10 -4.41
N PRO A 80 -9.61 -12.38 -4.01
CA PRO A 80 -10.93 -13.04 -4.07
C PRO A 80 -12.07 -12.33 -3.33
N LYS A 81 -11.77 -11.59 -2.26
CA LYS A 81 -12.76 -10.82 -1.49
C LYS A 81 -12.78 -9.34 -1.87
N CYS A 82 -12.21 -8.98 -3.01
CA CYS A 82 -12.23 -7.61 -3.51
C CYS A 82 -13.67 -7.12 -3.71
N LYS A 83 -13.89 -5.89 -3.30
CA LYS A 83 -15.13 -5.14 -3.57
C LYS A 83 -14.70 -3.81 -4.17
N PRO A 84 -14.71 -3.68 -5.50
CA PRO A 84 -14.19 -2.51 -6.20
C PRO A 84 -14.78 -1.19 -5.72
N GLU A 85 -16.07 -1.16 -5.37
CA GLU A 85 -16.75 0.03 -4.86
C GLU A 85 -16.09 0.55 -3.57
N LYS A 86 -15.64 -0.37 -2.69
CA LYS A 86 -14.96 0.00 -1.44
C LYS A 86 -13.56 0.57 -1.66
N ILE A 87 -12.93 0.27 -2.79
CA ILE A 87 -11.64 0.87 -3.15
C ILE A 87 -11.87 2.35 -3.45
N VAL A 88 -12.80 2.62 -4.36
CA VAL A 88 -13.16 3.98 -4.80
C VAL A 88 -13.72 4.81 -3.64
N ASP A 89 -14.53 4.21 -2.78
CA ASP A 89 -15.16 4.89 -1.63
C ASP A 89 -14.19 5.07 -0.43
N SER A 90 -12.98 4.52 -0.49
CA SER A 90 -12.03 4.66 0.63
C SER A 90 -11.56 6.11 0.77
N SER A 91 -11.50 6.61 2.01
CA SER A 91 -11.10 7.99 2.29
C SER A 91 -9.72 8.34 1.73
N ILE A 92 -8.80 7.37 1.72
CA ILE A 92 -7.44 7.60 1.23
C ILE A 92 -7.41 7.77 -0.29
N VAL A 93 -8.16 6.95 -1.04
CA VAL A 93 -8.27 7.06 -2.51
C VAL A 93 -8.99 8.34 -2.89
N GLN A 94 -10.04 8.71 -2.17
CA GLN A 94 -10.75 9.99 -2.35
C GLN A 94 -9.85 11.20 -2.09
N ASN A 95 -9.01 11.16 -1.07
CA ASN A 95 -8.05 12.24 -0.80
C ASN A 95 -7.04 12.37 -1.95
N LEU A 96 -6.47 11.26 -2.45
CA LEU A 96 -5.55 11.30 -3.59
C LEU A 96 -6.21 11.88 -4.85
N TYR A 97 -7.48 11.57 -5.09
CA TYR A 97 -8.26 12.17 -6.17
C TYR A 97 -8.43 13.68 -5.99
N HIS A 98 -8.78 14.14 -4.79
CA HIS A 98 -8.90 15.58 -4.49
C HIS A 98 -7.57 16.33 -4.58
N GLU A 99 -6.45 15.66 -4.32
CA GLU A 99 -5.09 16.19 -4.48
C GLU A 99 -4.63 16.17 -5.95
N GLY A 100 -5.42 15.59 -6.86
CA GLY A 100 -5.07 15.49 -8.29
C GLY A 100 -4.02 14.45 -8.61
N LEU A 101 -3.78 13.51 -7.70
CA LEU A 101 -2.83 12.39 -7.86
C LEU A 101 -3.48 11.16 -8.50
N LEU A 102 -4.80 11.10 -8.52
CA LEU A 102 -5.63 10.13 -9.25
C LEU A 102 -6.69 10.89 -10.05
N ASP A 103 -7.19 10.27 -11.11
CA ASP A 103 -8.26 10.84 -11.95
C ASP A 103 -9.46 9.87 -12.08
N GLU A 104 -10.48 10.27 -12.85
CA GLU A 104 -11.68 9.45 -13.07
C GLU A 104 -11.37 8.18 -13.87
N ALA A 105 -10.35 8.21 -14.73
CA ALA A 105 -9.94 7.03 -15.48
C ALA A 105 -9.36 5.96 -14.54
N ASP A 106 -8.60 6.37 -13.50
CA ASP A 106 -8.12 5.45 -12.45
C ASP A 106 -9.29 4.81 -11.70
N PHE A 107 -10.33 5.60 -11.38
CA PHE A 107 -11.52 5.09 -10.71
C PHE A 107 -12.27 4.08 -11.55
N ASP A 108 -12.40 4.31 -12.86
CA ASP A 108 -13.02 3.37 -13.79
C ASP A 108 -12.21 2.06 -13.88
N GLU A 109 -10.90 2.16 -13.85
CA GLU A 109 -10.04 0.98 -13.82
C GLU A 109 -10.16 0.21 -12.49
N PHE A 110 -10.20 0.90 -11.35
CA PHE A 110 -10.43 0.26 -10.04
C PHE A 110 -11.80 -0.44 -10.00
N ARG A 111 -12.86 0.19 -10.53
CA ARG A 111 -14.20 -0.42 -10.61
C ARG A 111 -14.19 -1.67 -11.47
N LYS A 112 -13.44 -1.64 -12.57
CA LYS A 112 -13.41 -2.72 -13.57
C LYS A 112 -12.55 -3.90 -13.15
N TYR A 113 -11.37 -3.66 -12.61
CA TYR A 113 -10.37 -4.70 -12.35
C TYR A 113 -10.16 -4.99 -10.87
N GLY A 114 -10.54 -4.09 -9.98
CA GLY A 114 -10.21 -4.19 -8.56
C GLY A 114 -8.72 -4.02 -8.29
N LEU A 115 -8.25 -4.50 -7.15
CA LEU A 115 -6.84 -4.54 -6.78
C LEU A 115 -6.39 -5.98 -6.50
N ARG A 116 -5.11 -6.26 -6.72
CA ARG A 116 -4.51 -7.56 -6.41
C ARG A 116 -4.34 -7.81 -4.92
N ASN A 117 -4.16 -6.75 -4.13
CA ASN A 117 -3.85 -6.81 -2.70
C ASN A 117 -4.83 -5.92 -1.91
N CYS A 118 -5.32 -6.41 -0.78
CA CYS A 118 -6.28 -5.69 0.07
C CYS A 118 -5.62 -4.55 0.86
N SER A 119 -4.39 -4.76 1.34
CA SER A 119 -3.57 -3.73 1.96
C SER A 119 -2.22 -3.63 1.26
N LEU A 120 -1.66 -2.44 1.15
CA LEU A 120 -0.47 -2.14 0.37
C LEU A 120 0.67 -1.62 1.24
N ILE A 121 0.38 -0.68 2.13
CA ILE A 121 1.37 0.03 2.95
C ILE A 121 1.22 -0.40 4.41
N SER A 122 2.35 -0.51 5.10
CA SER A 122 2.38 -0.74 6.54
C SER A 122 3.55 -0.01 7.16
N VAL A 123 3.28 0.74 8.22
CA VAL A 123 4.31 1.36 9.05
C VAL A 123 4.54 0.47 10.26
N ALA A 124 5.67 -0.23 10.26
CA ALA A 124 6.03 -1.13 11.36
C ALA A 124 6.42 -0.34 12.62
N PRO A 125 6.25 -0.90 13.84
CA PRO A 125 6.65 -0.25 15.09
C PRO A 125 8.15 0.01 15.22
N THR A 126 8.98 -0.71 14.48
CA THR A 126 10.46 -0.55 14.39
C THR A 126 11.20 -0.57 15.75
N GLY A 127 10.71 -1.33 16.73
CA GLY A 127 11.29 -1.36 18.08
C GLY A 127 12.76 -1.74 18.11
N SER A 128 13.11 -2.95 17.66
CA SER A 128 14.50 -3.44 17.68
C SER A 128 15.40 -2.75 16.64
N ILE A 129 14.86 -2.46 15.48
CA ILE A 129 15.59 -1.76 14.40
C ILE A 129 15.87 -0.30 14.77
N GLY A 130 14.99 0.34 15.54
CA GLY A 130 15.17 1.72 16.00
C GLY A 130 16.23 1.89 17.09
N SER A 131 16.80 0.81 17.59
CA SER A 131 17.84 0.83 18.65
C SER A 131 19.25 0.49 18.14
N VAL A 132 19.43 0.39 16.83
CA VAL A 132 20.72 0.12 16.18
C VAL A 132 21.32 1.39 15.61
#